data_d776ff1ad53dff24ddfa884e4f6ea3be
#
_entry.id   d776ff1ad53dff24ddfa884e4f6ea3be
#
_cell.length_a   1.000
_cell.length_b   1.000
_cell.length_c   1.000
_cell.angle_alpha   90.00
_cell.angle_beta   90.00
_cell.angle_gamma   90.00
#
_symmetry.space_group_name_H-M   'P 1'
#
loop_
_entity.id
_entity.type
_entity.pdbx_description
1 polymer ?
#
loop_
_entity_poly.entity_id
_entity_poly.type
_entity_poly.pdbx_seq_one_letter_code
_entity_poly.pdbx_strand_id
1 'polypeptide(L)'
;GNIIGVGTAIALGGPGAVLWCWLTGVFGIATKYSESLIGVKYRVKTSDGRMLGGAMYALERGFKFKTLGKILAVLFALFALLASFGIGSGVQVNAISNIMNNTFDLGTVNLFGQDASVISIIVGVLVAAITAVVIFGGIKSISRVCELLVPFMAVFYVIGCLIILGMNFDVLGKTFEMIFQDAFSLKSVAGGFLGSSLMLAARYGIARGLFSNESGMGSAPIVASAAQTRNPVRQAMISSTGTFWDTVVVCLMTGLVLVSSIIKNPAIDVSDGGDLTYKAFQQIPVIGTPILVIGIAAFAYSTILGWSYYGERCVEYLFGRGGMIPYKLIFVFILLIGPVI
;
A
#
# COMPACT_ATOMS: atom_id res chain seq x y z
N GLY A 1 1.04 -2.99 1.35
CA GLY A 1 1.52 -2.22 2.52
C GLY A 1 1.05 -2.84 3.83
N ASN A 2 -0.24 -2.72 4.14
CA ASN A 2 -0.83 -2.99 5.45
C ASN A 2 -0.76 -4.46 5.92
N ILE A 3 -0.73 -5.42 5.01
CA ILE A 3 -0.78 -6.85 5.30
C ILE A 3 0.60 -7.47 5.05
N ILE A 4 0.92 -7.80 3.81
CA ILE A 4 2.20 -8.44 3.43
C ILE A 4 3.39 -7.54 3.79
N GLY A 5 3.27 -6.20 3.66
CA GLY A 5 4.34 -5.26 4.00
C GLY A 5 4.73 -5.33 5.48
N VAL A 6 3.75 -5.42 6.38
CA VAL A 6 4.02 -5.59 7.83
C VAL A 6 4.65 -6.96 8.11
N GLY A 7 4.15 -8.03 7.46
CA GLY A 7 4.77 -9.35 7.53
C GLY A 7 6.23 -9.33 7.09
N THR A 8 6.52 -8.68 5.95
CA THR A 8 7.91 -8.50 5.47
C THR A 8 8.77 -7.68 6.44
N ALA A 9 8.20 -6.64 7.09
CA ALA A 9 8.92 -5.88 8.10
C ALA A 9 9.34 -6.76 9.29
N ILE A 10 8.43 -7.63 9.74
CA ILE A 10 8.70 -8.59 10.83
C ILE A 10 9.72 -9.64 10.38
N ALA A 11 9.57 -10.20 9.18
CA ALA A 11 10.49 -11.22 8.64
C ALA A 11 11.93 -10.73 8.56
N LEU A 12 12.14 -9.49 8.13
CA LEU A 12 13.47 -8.92 7.90
C LEU A 12 14.01 -8.09 9.07
N GLY A 13 13.13 -7.49 9.85
CA GLY A 13 13.49 -6.57 10.93
C GLY A 13 13.13 -7.05 12.34
N GLY A 14 12.49 -8.22 12.46
CA GLY A 14 12.00 -8.74 13.75
C GLY A 14 10.71 -8.08 14.23
N PRO A 15 10.21 -8.53 15.39
CA PRO A 15 8.98 -8.00 16.02
C PRO A 15 9.04 -6.50 16.27
N GLY A 16 10.21 -5.96 16.59
CA GLY A 16 10.42 -4.53 16.86
C GLY A 16 10.12 -3.63 15.67
N ALA A 17 10.15 -4.17 14.44
CA ALA A 17 9.78 -3.43 13.24
C ALA A 17 8.32 -2.93 13.28
N VAL A 18 7.44 -3.59 14.03
CA VAL A 18 6.05 -3.17 14.24
C VAL A 18 5.97 -1.81 14.90
N LEU A 19 6.78 -1.56 15.94
CA LEU A 19 6.82 -0.25 16.61
C LEU A 19 7.29 0.86 15.67
N TRP A 20 8.36 0.62 14.92
CA TRP A 20 8.89 1.60 13.98
C TRP A 20 7.93 1.88 12.82
N CYS A 21 7.23 0.84 12.32
CA CYS A 21 6.15 1.00 11.35
C CYS A 21 5.02 1.88 11.92
N TRP A 22 4.56 1.60 13.13
CA TRP A 22 3.50 2.35 13.81
C TRP A 22 3.88 3.82 14.02
N LEU A 23 5.12 4.10 14.45
CA LEU A 23 5.63 5.47 14.62
C LEU A 23 5.59 6.27 13.32
N THR A 24 5.84 5.65 12.16
CA THR A 24 5.70 6.35 10.87
C THR A 24 4.27 6.80 10.62
N GLY A 25 3.28 6.05 11.09
CA GLY A 25 1.88 6.45 11.03
C GLY A 25 1.61 7.69 11.88
N VAL A 26 2.09 7.69 13.13
CA VAL A 26 1.90 8.83 14.05
C VAL A 26 2.51 10.11 13.49
N PHE A 27 3.79 10.08 13.10
CA PHE A 27 4.45 11.25 12.51
C PHE A 27 3.96 11.56 11.09
N GLY A 28 3.59 10.53 10.35
CA GLY A 28 3.07 10.64 8.98
C GLY A 28 1.77 11.43 8.89
N ILE A 29 0.96 11.51 9.96
CA ILE A 29 -0.26 12.34 10.00
C ILE A 29 0.08 13.80 9.70
N ALA A 30 1.10 14.37 10.35
CA ALA A 30 1.52 15.74 10.14
C ALA A 30 2.09 15.97 8.74
N THR A 31 2.87 15.01 8.22
CA THR A 31 3.43 15.04 6.86
C THR A 31 2.30 15.00 5.83
N LYS A 32 1.36 14.07 5.96
CA LYS A 32 0.19 13.94 5.07
C LYS A 32 -0.68 15.18 5.05
N TYR A 33 -0.88 15.79 6.24
CA TYR A 33 -1.57 17.07 6.37
C TYR A 33 -0.87 18.15 5.55
N SER A 34 0.43 18.33 5.74
CA SER A 34 1.22 19.37 5.07
C SER A 34 1.26 19.17 3.55
N GLU A 35 1.48 17.96 3.08
CA GLU A 35 1.46 17.61 1.66
C GLU A 35 0.11 17.92 1.01
N SER A 36 -0.99 17.50 1.65
CA SER A 36 -2.34 17.70 1.13
C SER A 36 -2.73 19.18 1.11
N LEU A 37 -2.34 19.93 2.13
CA LEU A 37 -2.55 21.38 2.21
C LEU A 37 -1.85 22.11 1.04
N ILE A 38 -0.57 21.77 0.81
CA ILE A 38 0.22 22.33 -0.28
C ILE A 38 -0.38 21.94 -1.64
N GLY A 39 -0.78 20.69 -1.80
CA GLY A 39 -1.41 20.19 -3.01
C GLY A 39 -2.64 20.98 -3.41
N VAL A 40 -3.54 21.23 -2.47
CA VAL A 40 -4.75 22.03 -2.73
C VAL A 40 -4.43 23.52 -2.94
N LYS A 41 -3.45 24.05 -2.20
CA LYS A 41 -3.05 25.47 -2.31
C LYS A 41 -2.49 25.83 -3.68
N TYR A 42 -1.67 24.95 -4.28
CA TYR A 42 -0.98 25.20 -5.54
C TYR A 42 -1.63 24.56 -6.77
N ARG A 43 -2.81 23.96 -6.60
CA ARG A 43 -3.55 23.36 -7.73
C ARG A 43 -3.97 24.36 -8.78
N VAL A 44 -4.23 23.86 -9.98
CA VAL A 44 -4.65 24.64 -11.15
C VAL A 44 -6.05 24.24 -11.53
N LYS A 45 -6.89 25.23 -11.85
CA LYS A 45 -8.18 24.99 -12.51
C LYS A 45 -7.96 25.04 -14.02
N THR A 46 -8.31 23.96 -14.71
CA THR A 46 -8.26 23.90 -16.18
C THR A 46 -9.46 24.59 -16.81
N SER A 47 -9.39 24.90 -18.11
CA SER A 47 -10.48 25.54 -18.88
C SER A 47 -11.79 24.74 -18.85
N ASP A 48 -11.71 23.41 -18.72
CA ASP A 48 -12.85 22.49 -18.59
C ASP A 48 -13.31 22.28 -17.13
N GLY A 49 -12.81 23.08 -16.21
CA GLY A 49 -13.25 23.11 -14.81
C GLY A 49 -12.63 22.04 -13.91
N ARG A 50 -11.75 21.17 -14.41
CA ARG A 50 -11.05 20.17 -13.59
C ARG A 50 -9.99 20.84 -12.71
N MET A 51 -9.74 20.25 -11.54
CA MET A 51 -8.67 20.66 -10.65
C MET A 51 -7.48 19.72 -10.87
N LEU A 52 -6.34 20.28 -11.26
CA LEU A 52 -5.07 19.57 -11.41
C LEU A 52 -4.09 20.09 -10.37
N GLY A 53 -3.42 19.17 -9.70
CA GLY A 53 -2.41 19.50 -8.69
C GLY A 53 -1.56 18.28 -8.38
N GLY A 54 -0.79 18.39 -7.33
CA GLY A 54 0.17 17.38 -6.89
C GLY A 54 1.49 18.02 -6.54
N ALA A 55 2.45 17.20 -6.13
CA ALA A 55 3.79 17.68 -5.77
C ALA A 55 4.45 18.42 -6.94
N MET A 56 4.27 17.96 -8.20
CA MET A 56 4.82 18.64 -9.37
C MET A 56 4.33 20.08 -9.51
N TYR A 57 3.04 20.34 -9.32
CA TYR A 57 2.50 21.71 -9.38
C TYR A 57 2.94 22.56 -8.20
N ALA A 58 3.06 21.96 -7.03
CA ALA A 58 3.52 22.64 -5.83
C ALA A 58 5.00 23.04 -5.94
N LEU A 59 5.85 22.18 -6.48
CA LEU A 59 7.27 22.46 -6.74
C LEU A 59 7.42 23.57 -7.80
N GLU A 60 6.74 23.46 -8.93
CA GLU A 60 6.83 24.46 -10.00
C GLU A 60 6.36 25.85 -9.56
N ARG A 61 5.26 25.91 -8.79
CA ARG A 61 4.63 27.19 -8.42
C ARG A 61 5.09 27.76 -7.10
N GLY A 62 5.40 26.88 -6.12
CA GLY A 62 5.74 27.28 -4.75
C GLY A 62 7.21 27.63 -4.56
N PHE A 63 8.12 27.11 -5.37
CA PHE A 63 9.55 27.38 -5.23
C PHE A 63 9.91 28.81 -5.59
N LYS A 64 10.83 29.41 -4.81
CA LYS A 64 11.37 30.74 -5.06
C LYS A 64 12.15 30.80 -6.39
N PHE A 65 13.02 29.81 -6.63
CA PHE A 65 13.79 29.64 -7.84
C PHE A 65 12.98 28.86 -8.88
N LYS A 66 12.34 29.55 -9.82
CA LYS A 66 11.39 28.94 -10.78
C LYS A 66 12.00 27.85 -11.65
N THR A 67 13.24 28.02 -12.11
CA THR A 67 13.95 27.00 -12.91
C THR A 67 14.17 25.72 -12.10
N LEU A 68 14.68 25.84 -10.87
CA LEU A 68 14.88 24.69 -9.99
C LEU A 68 13.56 24.00 -9.65
N GLY A 69 12.52 24.79 -9.33
CA GLY A 69 11.18 24.26 -9.07
C GLY A 69 10.62 23.47 -10.27
N LYS A 70 10.83 23.95 -11.49
CA LYS A 70 10.42 23.24 -12.71
C LYS A 70 11.19 21.95 -12.94
N ILE A 71 12.51 21.96 -12.75
CA ILE A 71 13.35 20.74 -12.86
C ILE A 71 12.88 19.69 -11.86
N LEU A 72 12.73 20.05 -10.58
CA LEU A 72 12.28 19.14 -9.54
C LEU A 72 10.86 18.61 -9.82
N ALA A 73 9.97 19.44 -10.36
CA ALA A 73 8.61 19.04 -10.72
C ALA A 73 8.59 18.00 -11.84
N VAL A 74 9.42 18.17 -12.88
CA VAL A 74 9.56 17.21 -13.98
C VAL A 74 10.17 15.89 -13.48
N LEU A 75 11.23 15.95 -12.67
CA LEU A 75 11.85 14.76 -12.09
C LEU A 75 10.86 13.99 -11.19
N PHE A 76 10.12 14.70 -10.34
CA PHE A 76 9.08 14.06 -9.53
C PHE A 76 8.03 13.37 -10.40
N ALA A 77 7.50 14.06 -11.41
CA ALA A 77 6.48 13.50 -12.28
C ALA A 77 6.98 12.28 -13.05
N LEU A 78 8.24 12.29 -13.51
CA LEU A 78 8.87 11.16 -14.19
C LEU A 78 9.02 9.96 -13.27
N PHE A 79 9.57 10.16 -12.05
CA PHE A 79 9.76 9.06 -11.11
C PHE A 79 8.44 8.51 -10.57
N ALA A 80 7.45 9.37 -10.31
CA ALA A 80 6.12 8.93 -9.89
C ALA A 80 5.39 8.16 -10.99
N LEU A 81 5.58 8.53 -12.26
CA LEU A 81 5.08 7.79 -13.42
C LEU A 81 5.70 6.38 -13.48
N LEU A 82 7.02 6.28 -13.37
CA LEU A 82 7.70 4.97 -13.35
C LEU A 82 7.28 4.11 -12.16
N ALA A 83 7.16 4.73 -10.97
CA ALA A 83 6.69 4.06 -9.77
C ALA A 83 5.26 3.51 -9.92
N SER A 84 4.39 4.18 -10.68
CA SER A 84 3.03 3.69 -10.91
C SER A 84 2.99 2.33 -11.61
N PHE A 85 3.95 2.05 -12.48
CA PHE A 85 4.06 0.76 -13.18
C PHE A 85 4.65 -0.35 -12.30
N GLY A 86 5.59 -0.04 -11.40
CA GLY A 86 6.17 -1.02 -10.48
C GLY A 86 5.32 -1.19 -9.22
N ILE A 87 5.41 -0.20 -8.34
CA ILE A 87 4.77 -0.20 -7.01
C ILE A 87 3.25 -0.20 -7.12
N GLY A 88 2.72 0.56 -8.08
CA GLY A 88 1.28 0.79 -8.23
C GLY A 88 0.54 -0.34 -8.93
N SER A 89 1.18 -1.08 -9.84
CA SER A 89 0.51 -2.16 -10.60
C SER A 89 1.18 -3.52 -10.41
N GLY A 90 2.42 -3.71 -10.84
CA GLY A 90 3.10 -5.00 -10.85
C GLY A 90 3.15 -5.67 -9.47
N VAL A 91 3.64 -4.96 -8.47
CA VAL A 91 3.73 -5.48 -7.08
C VAL A 91 2.36 -5.83 -6.51
N GLN A 92 1.33 -5.05 -6.81
CA GLN A 92 0.00 -5.26 -6.26
C GLN A 92 -0.70 -6.47 -6.88
N VAL A 93 -0.65 -6.58 -8.22
CA VAL A 93 -1.28 -7.72 -8.90
C VAL A 93 -0.54 -9.02 -8.58
N ASN A 94 0.78 -8.95 -8.39
CA ASN A 94 1.58 -10.10 -7.93
C ASN A 94 1.19 -10.55 -6.51
N ALA A 95 0.92 -9.61 -5.61
CA ALA A 95 0.44 -9.93 -4.26
C ALA A 95 -0.90 -10.67 -4.30
N ILE A 96 -1.83 -10.26 -5.18
CA ILE A 96 -3.11 -10.96 -5.37
C ILE A 96 -2.86 -12.36 -5.94
N SER A 97 -2.00 -12.46 -6.95
CA SER A 97 -1.66 -13.74 -7.59
C SER A 97 -1.04 -14.73 -6.60
N ASN A 98 -0.09 -14.28 -5.80
CA ASN A 98 0.60 -15.13 -4.84
C ASN A 98 -0.34 -15.68 -3.77
N ILE A 99 -1.22 -14.85 -3.20
CA ILE A 99 -2.17 -15.36 -2.20
C ILE A 99 -3.19 -16.33 -2.82
N MET A 100 -3.58 -16.11 -4.07
CA MET A 100 -4.47 -17.02 -4.79
C MET A 100 -3.78 -18.35 -5.11
N ASN A 101 -2.50 -18.31 -5.52
CA ASN A 101 -1.69 -19.52 -5.75
C ASN A 101 -1.46 -20.32 -4.47
N ASN A 102 -1.28 -19.66 -3.32
CA ASN A 102 -1.14 -20.33 -2.01
C ASN A 102 -2.46 -20.96 -1.54
N THR A 103 -3.59 -20.52 -2.10
CA THR A 103 -4.93 -20.99 -1.69
C THR A 103 -5.47 -22.08 -2.63
N PHE A 104 -5.19 -21.96 -3.92
CA PHE A 104 -5.68 -22.83 -4.97
C PHE A 104 -4.52 -23.36 -5.81
N ASP A 105 -4.60 -24.60 -6.26
CA ASP A 105 -3.67 -25.20 -7.22
C ASP A 105 -4.44 -25.64 -8.46
N LEU A 106 -4.22 -24.95 -9.57
CA LEU A 106 -4.79 -25.30 -10.88
C LEU A 106 -3.70 -25.75 -11.87
N GLY A 107 -2.50 -26.02 -11.37
CA GLY A 107 -1.37 -26.41 -12.19
C GLY A 107 -0.72 -25.26 -12.97
N THR A 108 0.22 -25.61 -13.84
CA THR A 108 0.99 -24.69 -14.66
C THR A 108 0.80 -24.94 -16.15
N VAL A 109 0.93 -23.90 -16.95
CA VAL A 109 0.92 -23.93 -18.41
C VAL A 109 2.19 -23.30 -18.93
N ASN A 110 2.83 -23.94 -19.91
CA ASN A 110 4.00 -23.37 -20.57
C ASN A 110 3.59 -22.20 -21.46
N LEU A 111 4.03 -20.99 -21.09
CA LEU A 111 3.82 -19.78 -21.85
C LEU A 111 5.17 -19.24 -22.32
N PHE A 112 5.41 -19.22 -23.63
CA PHE A 112 6.67 -18.72 -24.23
C PHE A 112 7.95 -19.34 -23.66
N GLY A 113 7.90 -20.63 -23.22
CA GLY A 113 9.05 -21.34 -22.66
C GLY A 113 9.23 -21.15 -21.14
N GLN A 114 8.31 -20.51 -20.46
CA GLN A 114 8.26 -20.40 -19.00
C GLN A 114 6.98 -21.03 -18.45
N ASP A 115 7.08 -21.73 -17.34
CA ASP A 115 5.92 -22.33 -16.67
C ASP A 115 5.21 -21.27 -15.83
N ALA A 116 4.03 -20.86 -16.30
CA ALA A 116 3.16 -19.90 -15.61
C ALA A 116 2.02 -20.62 -14.90
N SER A 117 1.71 -20.23 -13.68
CA SER A 117 0.52 -20.73 -12.99
C SER A 117 -0.76 -20.29 -13.70
N VAL A 118 -1.69 -21.22 -13.88
CA VAL A 118 -3.02 -20.93 -14.45
C VAL A 118 -3.75 -19.86 -13.63
N ILE A 119 -3.61 -19.88 -12.30
CA ILE A 119 -4.18 -18.89 -11.39
C ILE A 119 -3.61 -17.51 -11.67
N SER A 120 -2.29 -17.40 -11.88
CA SER A 120 -1.63 -16.12 -12.20
C SER A 120 -2.20 -15.50 -13.47
N ILE A 121 -2.44 -16.32 -14.49
CA ILE A 121 -3.05 -15.87 -15.75
C ILE A 121 -4.48 -15.38 -15.51
N ILE A 122 -5.29 -16.15 -14.78
CA ILE A 122 -6.68 -15.77 -14.47
C ILE A 122 -6.73 -14.46 -13.68
N VAL A 123 -5.89 -14.32 -12.65
CA VAL A 123 -5.79 -13.09 -11.83
C VAL A 123 -5.38 -11.91 -12.71
N GLY A 124 -4.37 -12.06 -13.55
CA GLY A 124 -3.91 -11.02 -14.47
C GLY A 124 -5.04 -10.54 -15.39
N VAL A 125 -5.75 -11.46 -16.02
CA VAL A 125 -6.85 -11.14 -16.94
C VAL A 125 -8.01 -10.46 -16.19
N LEU A 126 -8.43 -10.99 -15.05
CA LEU A 126 -9.56 -10.44 -14.28
C LEU A 126 -9.23 -9.05 -13.74
N VAL A 127 -8.08 -8.88 -13.09
CA VAL A 127 -7.67 -7.59 -12.53
C VAL A 127 -7.47 -6.56 -13.63
N ALA A 128 -6.84 -6.92 -14.75
CA ALA A 128 -6.65 -6.02 -15.88
C ALA A 128 -8.01 -5.58 -16.49
N ALA A 129 -8.94 -6.52 -16.71
CA ALA A 129 -10.25 -6.22 -17.28
C ALA A 129 -11.08 -5.32 -16.37
N ILE A 130 -11.18 -5.63 -15.08
CA ILE A 130 -11.94 -4.81 -14.12
C ILE A 130 -11.29 -3.42 -13.99
N THR A 131 -9.96 -3.35 -13.91
CA THR A 131 -9.23 -2.09 -13.83
C THR A 131 -9.46 -1.25 -15.08
N ALA A 132 -9.41 -1.85 -16.27
CA ALA A 132 -9.67 -1.14 -17.52
C ALA A 132 -11.04 -0.44 -17.48
N VAL A 133 -12.10 -1.17 -17.13
CA VAL A 133 -13.47 -0.58 -17.02
C VAL A 133 -13.48 0.62 -16.07
N VAL A 134 -12.81 0.51 -14.92
CA VAL A 134 -12.83 1.56 -13.89
C VAL A 134 -12.01 2.79 -14.32
N ILE A 135 -10.77 2.61 -14.82
CA ILE A 135 -9.87 3.72 -15.13
C ILE A 135 -10.27 4.49 -16.40
N PHE A 136 -10.88 3.81 -17.38
CA PHE A 136 -11.44 4.52 -18.55
C PHE A 136 -12.65 5.38 -18.18
N GLY A 137 -13.38 5.06 -17.11
CA GLY A 137 -14.42 5.91 -16.51
C GLY A 137 -13.89 7.15 -15.78
N GLY A 138 -12.56 7.28 -15.61
CA GLY A 138 -11.88 8.42 -15.00
C GLY A 138 -12.07 8.54 -13.49
N ILE A 139 -11.69 9.70 -12.93
CA ILE A 139 -11.66 9.92 -11.47
C ILE A 139 -13.00 9.67 -10.76
N LYS A 140 -14.13 9.94 -11.41
CA LYS A 140 -15.46 9.71 -10.83
C LYS A 140 -15.74 8.22 -10.64
N SER A 141 -15.31 7.39 -11.61
CA SER A 141 -15.45 5.93 -11.52
C SER A 141 -14.53 5.37 -10.44
N ILE A 142 -13.26 5.79 -10.43
CA ILE A 142 -12.28 5.40 -9.41
C ILE A 142 -12.80 5.76 -8.01
N SER A 143 -13.25 7.01 -7.80
CA SER A 143 -13.76 7.46 -6.51
C SER A 143 -14.96 6.63 -6.03
N ARG A 144 -15.91 6.32 -6.92
CA ARG A 144 -17.09 5.52 -6.56
C ARG A 144 -16.74 4.11 -6.14
N VAL A 145 -15.78 3.48 -6.82
CA VAL A 145 -15.31 2.14 -6.44
C VAL A 145 -14.57 2.19 -5.10
N CYS A 146 -13.67 3.16 -4.92
CA CYS A 146 -12.92 3.30 -3.68
C CYS A 146 -13.81 3.68 -2.48
N GLU A 147 -14.85 4.49 -2.68
CA GLU A 147 -15.80 4.88 -1.64
C GLU A 147 -16.52 3.68 -1.01
N LEU A 148 -16.82 2.66 -1.80
CA LEU A 148 -17.42 1.41 -1.31
C LEU A 148 -16.36 0.42 -0.81
N LEU A 149 -15.28 0.26 -1.57
CA LEU A 149 -14.28 -0.77 -1.33
C LEU A 149 -13.46 -0.50 -0.07
N VAL A 150 -13.03 0.76 0.15
CA VAL A 150 -12.10 1.09 1.25
C VAL A 150 -12.72 0.89 2.63
N PRO A 151 -13.94 1.39 2.95
CA PRO A 151 -14.55 1.10 4.24
C PRO A 151 -14.82 -0.40 4.44
N PHE A 152 -15.31 -1.08 3.38
CA PHE A 152 -15.57 -2.52 3.43
C PHE A 152 -14.30 -3.30 3.78
N MET A 153 -13.20 -3.08 3.04
CA MET A 153 -11.95 -3.82 3.27
C MET A 153 -11.37 -3.56 4.65
N ALA A 154 -11.43 -2.30 5.12
CA ALA A 154 -10.88 -1.92 6.42
C ALA A 154 -11.66 -2.61 7.56
N VAL A 155 -12.99 -2.51 7.55
CA VAL A 155 -13.83 -3.12 8.59
C VAL A 155 -13.72 -4.65 8.54
N PHE A 156 -13.80 -5.23 7.35
CA PHE A 156 -13.71 -6.68 7.17
C PHE A 156 -12.37 -7.25 7.67
N TYR A 157 -11.26 -6.61 7.33
CA TYR A 157 -9.94 -7.02 7.76
C TYR A 157 -9.72 -6.83 9.28
N VAL A 158 -10.16 -5.69 9.82
CA VAL A 158 -10.07 -5.40 11.26
C VAL A 158 -10.86 -6.44 12.08
N ILE A 159 -12.05 -6.85 11.62
CA ILE A 159 -12.81 -7.92 12.29
C ILE A 159 -12.00 -9.22 12.31
N GLY A 160 -11.37 -9.61 11.20
CA GLY A 160 -10.51 -10.78 11.16
C GLY A 160 -9.33 -10.69 12.13
N CYS A 161 -8.67 -9.53 12.19
CA CYS A 161 -7.61 -9.29 13.17
C CYS A 161 -8.11 -9.38 14.60
N LEU A 162 -9.27 -8.80 14.92
CA LEU A 162 -9.85 -8.85 16.28
C LEU A 162 -10.18 -10.28 16.71
N ILE A 163 -10.66 -11.13 15.80
CA ILE A 163 -10.90 -12.54 16.08
C ILE A 163 -9.60 -13.23 16.49
N ILE A 164 -8.50 -13.06 15.73
CA ILE A 164 -7.21 -13.68 16.04
C ILE A 164 -6.64 -13.13 17.35
N LEU A 165 -6.71 -11.82 17.58
CA LEU A 165 -6.25 -11.21 18.83
C LEU A 165 -7.07 -11.69 20.03
N GLY A 166 -8.38 -11.92 19.86
CA GLY A 166 -9.21 -12.55 20.87
C GLY A 166 -8.80 -14.00 21.18
N MET A 167 -8.46 -14.79 20.15
CA MET A 167 -7.93 -16.15 20.30
C MET A 167 -6.55 -16.18 20.95
N ASN A 168 -5.76 -15.13 20.79
CA ASN A 168 -4.40 -14.97 21.30
C ASN A 168 -4.32 -14.02 22.51
N PHE A 169 -5.45 -13.77 23.18
CA PHE A 169 -5.54 -12.78 24.26
C PHE A 169 -4.56 -13.07 25.42
N ASP A 170 -4.34 -14.36 25.71
CA ASP A 170 -3.42 -14.85 26.72
C ASP A 170 -1.95 -14.44 26.52
N VAL A 171 -1.55 -14.20 25.27
CA VAL A 171 -0.16 -13.83 24.93
C VAL A 171 0.00 -12.35 24.55
N LEU A 172 -1.06 -11.53 24.57
CA LEU A 172 -0.98 -10.12 24.17
C LEU A 172 0.01 -9.31 25.00
N GLY A 173 0.10 -9.56 26.31
CA GLY A 173 1.08 -8.90 27.17
C GLY A 173 2.52 -9.16 26.72
N LYS A 174 2.83 -10.43 26.44
CA LYS A 174 4.14 -10.83 25.88
C LYS A 174 4.38 -10.28 24.49
N THR A 175 3.32 -10.12 23.69
CA THR A 175 3.40 -9.54 22.35
C THR A 175 3.89 -8.09 22.41
N PHE A 176 3.29 -7.27 23.26
CA PHE A 176 3.75 -5.90 23.46
C PHE A 176 5.17 -5.85 24.03
N GLU A 177 5.47 -6.66 25.04
CA GLU A 177 6.80 -6.74 25.62
C GLU A 177 7.85 -7.07 24.54
N MET A 178 7.61 -8.10 23.73
CA MET A 178 8.51 -8.51 22.64
C MET A 178 8.72 -7.39 21.61
N ILE A 179 7.64 -6.72 21.17
CA ILE A 179 7.72 -5.61 20.21
C ILE A 179 8.59 -4.48 20.78
N PHE A 180 8.37 -4.07 22.03
CA PHE A 180 9.12 -2.98 22.64
C PHE A 180 10.57 -3.35 22.92
N GLN A 181 10.83 -4.54 23.44
CA GLN A 181 12.19 -5.01 23.73
C GLN A 181 13.01 -5.13 22.44
N ASP A 182 12.45 -5.75 21.40
CA ASP A 182 13.16 -5.94 20.13
C ASP A 182 13.36 -4.61 19.37
N ALA A 183 12.42 -3.67 19.49
CA ALA A 183 12.52 -2.37 18.84
C ALA A 183 13.73 -1.54 19.28
N PHE A 184 14.25 -1.75 20.49
CA PHE A 184 15.38 -1.02 21.07
C PHE A 184 16.56 -1.92 21.41
N SER A 185 16.49 -3.22 21.11
CA SER A 185 17.57 -4.16 21.37
C SER A 185 18.74 -3.97 20.41
N LEU A 186 19.96 -3.97 20.97
CA LEU A 186 21.19 -4.03 20.18
C LEU A 186 21.58 -5.48 19.85
N LYS A 187 20.91 -6.46 20.44
CA LYS A 187 21.13 -7.90 20.22
C LYS A 187 19.81 -8.53 19.82
N SER A 188 19.86 -9.50 18.91
CA SER A 188 18.72 -10.35 18.56
C SER A 188 18.13 -10.97 19.83
N VAL A 189 16.85 -10.71 20.11
CA VAL A 189 16.11 -11.40 21.16
C VAL A 189 15.79 -12.81 20.69
N ALA A 190 16.07 -13.79 21.53
CA ALA A 190 16.02 -15.21 21.22
C ALA A 190 14.68 -15.68 20.62
N GLY A 191 14.76 -16.53 19.63
CA GLY A 191 13.62 -17.27 19.11
C GLY A 191 13.37 -17.14 17.61
N GLY A 192 14.27 -17.62 16.76
CA GLY A 192 14.04 -17.77 15.33
C GLY A 192 14.31 -16.53 14.47
N PHE A 193 14.50 -15.36 15.06
CA PHE A 193 14.88 -14.13 14.36
C PHE A 193 16.41 -14.01 14.35
N LEU A 194 17.06 -14.43 13.28
CA LEU A 194 18.49 -14.32 13.10
C LEU A 194 18.86 -12.86 12.81
N GLY A 195 19.51 -12.21 13.81
CA GLY A 195 20.23 -10.97 13.61
C GLY A 195 19.41 -9.68 13.51
N SER A 196 18.17 -9.63 14.03
CA SER A 196 17.45 -8.35 14.11
C SER A 196 18.16 -7.43 15.10
N SER A 197 18.77 -6.36 14.59
CA SER A 197 19.31 -5.27 15.38
C SER A 197 18.31 -4.10 15.36
N LEU A 198 18.40 -3.20 16.32
CA LEU A 198 17.67 -1.92 16.32
C LEU A 198 17.67 -1.27 14.91
N MET A 199 18.82 -1.30 14.23
CA MET A 199 18.95 -0.72 12.89
C MET A 199 18.10 -1.45 11.84
N LEU A 200 18.00 -2.79 11.89
CA LEU A 200 17.16 -3.55 10.95
C LEU A 200 15.68 -3.36 11.26
N ALA A 201 15.29 -3.42 12.54
CA ALA A 201 13.92 -3.16 12.96
C ALA A 201 13.45 -1.77 12.53
N ALA A 202 14.28 -0.73 12.79
CA ALA A 202 13.97 0.64 12.36
C ALA A 202 13.94 0.75 10.83
N ARG A 203 14.93 0.23 10.12
CA ARG A 203 15.01 0.30 8.66
C ARG A 203 13.79 -0.31 7.98
N TYR A 204 13.48 -1.55 8.31
CA TYR A 204 12.36 -2.26 7.67
C TYR A 204 11.00 -1.79 8.18
N GLY A 205 10.87 -1.49 9.47
CA GLY A 205 9.64 -0.93 10.03
C GLY A 205 9.30 0.43 9.41
N ILE A 206 10.25 1.36 9.37
CA ILE A 206 10.06 2.69 8.77
C ILE A 206 9.77 2.56 7.27
N ALA A 207 10.56 1.78 6.53
CA ALA A 207 10.37 1.62 5.10
C ALA A 207 8.98 1.08 4.75
N ARG A 208 8.48 0.07 5.48
CA ARG A 208 7.17 -0.51 5.22
C ARG A 208 6.02 0.36 5.71
N GLY A 209 6.21 1.10 6.80
CA GLY A 209 5.23 2.08 7.26
C GLY A 209 5.05 3.23 6.26
N LEU A 210 6.14 3.82 5.78
CA LEU A 210 6.08 4.87 4.75
C LEU A 210 5.49 4.36 3.42
N PHE A 211 5.81 3.12 3.06
CA PHE A 211 5.21 2.48 1.87
C PHE A 211 3.70 2.29 2.01
N SER A 212 3.21 2.02 3.22
CA SER A 212 1.79 1.83 3.48
C SER A 212 1.02 3.15 3.48
N ASN A 213 1.44 4.13 4.27
CA ASN A 213 0.72 5.39 4.43
C ASN A 213 1.05 6.45 3.37
N GLU A 214 2.10 6.23 2.58
CA GLU A 214 2.57 7.15 1.52
C GLU A 214 2.86 8.58 2.01
N SER A 215 3.09 8.81 3.30
CA SER A 215 3.40 10.14 3.84
C SER A 215 4.84 10.52 3.48
N GLY A 216 5.01 11.68 2.85
CA GLY A 216 6.32 12.14 2.36
C GLY A 216 6.67 11.67 0.95
N MET A 217 5.85 10.83 0.32
CA MET A 217 6.08 10.35 -1.05
C MET A 217 5.59 11.31 -2.13
N GLY A 218 4.83 12.36 -1.78
CA GLY A 218 4.27 13.32 -2.75
C GLY A 218 3.07 12.82 -3.55
N SER A 219 2.57 11.61 -3.29
CA SER A 219 1.37 11.06 -3.93
C SER A 219 0.08 11.68 -3.38
N ALA A 220 0.01 11.93 -2.07
CA ALA A 220 -1.14 12.51 -1.40
C ALA A 220 -1.62 13.85 -2.00
N PRO A 221 -0.75 14.80 -2.35
CA PRO A 221 -1.13 16.06 -2.99
C PRO A 221 -1.88 15.87 -4.30
N ILE A 222 -1.62 14.79 -5.04
CA ILE A 222 -2.24 14.52 -6.34
C ILE A 222 -3.75 14.28 -6.18
N VAL A 223 -4.13 13.41 -5.24
CA VAL A 223 -5.56 13.13 -4.96
C VAL A 223 -6.21 14.28 -4.22
N ALA A 224 -5.54 14.85 -3.22
CA ALA A 224 -6.08 15.97 -2.44
C ALA A 224 -6.47 17.15 -3.34
N SER A 225 -5.72 17.37 -4.41
CA SER A 225 -5.97 18.46 -5.37
C SER A 225 -7.28 18.30 -6.15
N ALA A 226 -7.75 17.08 -6.35
CA ALA A 226 -9.00 16.79 -7.06
C ALA A 226 -10.25 17.08 -6.21
N ALA A 227 -10.09 17.30 -4.91
CA ALA A 227 -11.20 17.50 -3.99
C ALA A 227 -12.04 18.74 -4.33
N GLN A 228 -13.37 18.61 -4.22
CA GLN A 228 -14.34 19.67 -4.44
C GLN A 228 -14.46 20.59 -3.22
N THR A 229 -13.35 21.24 -2.85
CA THR A 229 -13.30 22.17 -1.71
C THR A 229 -12.57 23.45 -2.06
N ARG A 230 -12.96 24.57 -1.43
CA ARG A 230 -12.23 25.83 -1.51
C ARG A 230 -11.23 26.01 -0.37
N ASN A 231 -11.40 25.22 0.71
CA ASN A 231 -10.57 25.33 1.91
C ASN A 231 -9.49 24.25 1.93
N PRO A 232 -8.20 24.59 1.73
CA PRO A 232 -7.10 23.63 1.72
C PRO A 232 -6.90 22.96 3.10
N VAL A 233 -7.15 23.68 4.20
CA VAL A 233 -7.03 23.14 5.56
C VAL A 233 -8.03 22.01 5.80
N ARG A 234 -9.29 22.20 5.37
CA ARG A 234 -10.32 21.16 5.50
C ARG A 234 -9.93 19.88 4.78
N GLN A 235 -9.42 20.01 3.54
CA GLN A 235 -8.96 18.84 2.80
C GLN A 235 -7.74 18.19 3.44
N ALA A 236 -6.81 18.98 3.94
CA ALA A 236 -5.61 18.46 4.62
C ALA A 236 -5.99 17.66 5.89
N MET A 237 -6.94 18.16 6.69
CA MET A 237 -7.46 17.43 7.85
C MET A 237 -8.10 16.10 7.45
N ILE A 238 -8.93 16.08 6.42
CA ILE A 238 -9.56 14.85 5.92
C ILE A 238 -8.49 13.87 5.42
N SER A 239 -7.54 14.32 4.62
CA SER A 239 -6.49 13.46 4.06
C SER A 239 -5.58 12.87 5.14
N SER A 240 -5.29 13.61 6.21
CA SER A 240 -4.44 13.15 7.31
C SER A 240 -5.07 12.01 8.12
N THR A 241 -6.41 11.91 8.18
CA THR A 241 -7.09 10.78 8.83
C THR A 241 -6.81 9.45 8.14
N GLY A 242 -6.50 9.47 6.84
CA GLY A 242 -6.14 8.25 6.09
C GLY A 242 -4.90 7.57 6.67
N THR A 243 -3.87 8.32 7.04
CA THR A 243 -2.66 7.79 7.68
C THR A 243 -2.93 7.15 9.05
N PHE A 244 -3.86 7.76 9.81
CA PHE A 244 -4.29 7.19 11.09
C PHE A 244 -4.93 5.81 10.89
N TRP A 245 -5.93 5.70 10.03
CA TRP A 245 -6.61 4.42 9.79
C TRP A 245 -5.70 3.38 9.16
N ASP A 246 -4.90 3.77 8.18
CA ASP A 246 -3.99 2.89 7.45
C ASP A 246 -2.91 2.29 8.36
N THR A 247 -2.14 3.15 9.02
CA THR A 247 -0.91 2.69 9.70
C THR A 247 -1.11 2.60 11.22
N VAL A 248 -1.73 3.61 11.84
CA VAL A 248 -1.91 3.58 13.31
C VAL A 248 -2.90 2.50 13.72
N VAL A 249 -3.93 2.21 12.91
CA VAL A 249 -4.90 1.16 13.20
C VAL A 249 -4.54 -0.14 12.48
N VAL A 250 -4.61 -0.17 11.14
CA VAL A 250 -4.55 -1.44 10.39
C VAL A 250 -3.18 -2.08 10.44
N CYS A 251 -2.08 -1.33 10.22
CA CYS A 251 -0.73 -1.93 10.29
C CYS A 251 -0.38 -2.39 11.72
N LEU A 252 -0.80 -1.64 12.75
CA LEU A 252 -0.59 -2.07 14.13
C LEU A 252 -1.34 -3.37 14.42
N MET A 253 -2.60 -3.48 14.02
CA MET A 253 -3.39 -4.70 14.20
C MET A 253 -2.77 -5.89 13.49
N THR A 254 -2.31 -5.71 12.25
CA THR A 254 -1.55 -6.74 11.52
C THR A 254 -0.31 -7.15 12.32
N GLY A 255 0.48 -6.19 12.78
CA GLY A 255 1.69 -6.46 13.56
C GLY A 255 1.40 -7.26 14.84
N LEU A 256 0.37 -6.86 15.59
CA LEU A 256 -0.04 -7.58 16.80
C LEU A 256 -0.52 -9.01 16.50
N VAL A 257 -1.30 -9.19 15.43
CA VAL A 257 -1.74 -10.51 14.97
C VAL A 257 -0.55 -11.39 14.65
N LEU A 258 0.41 -10.90 13.85
CA LEU A 258 1.55 -11.70 13.42
C LEU A 258 2.47 -12.06 14.60
N VAL A 259 2.82 -11.09 15.45
CA VAL A 259 3.71 -11.35 16.60
C VAL A 259 3.04 -12.25 17.63
N SER A 260 1.74 -12.05 17.94
CA SER A 260 1.01 -12.96 18.85
C SER A 260 0.92 -14.38 18.29
N SER A 261 0.77 -14.51 16.97
CA SER A 261 0.73 -15.82 16.30
C SER A 261 2.06 -16.55 16.38
N ILE A 262 3.18 -15.85 16.21
CA ILE A 262 4.53 -16.40 16.38
C ILE A 262 4.76 -16.88 17.81
N ILE A 263 4.35 -16.08 18.80
CA ILE A 263 4.50 -16.45 20.21
C ILE A 263 3.69 -17.72 20.53
N LYS A 264 2.48 -17.81 20.00
CA LYS A 264 1.58 -18.95 20.25
C LYS A 264 1.99 -20.21 19.50
N ASN A 265 2.55 -20.05 18.30
CA ASN A 265 3.06 -21.15 17.49
C ASN A 265 4.47 -20.83 16.95
N PRO A 266 5.53 -21.15 17.71
CA PRO A 266 6.91 -20.89 17.30
C PRO A 266 7.37 -21.69 16.06
N ALA A 267 6.58 -22.66 15.58
CA ALA A 267 6.88 -23.43 14.38
C ALA A 267 6.51 -22.67 13.07
N ILE A 268 5.86 -21.51 13.18
CA ILE A 268 5.58 -20.68 12.00
C ILE A 268 6.90 -20.18 11.42
N ASP A 269 7.10 -20.44 10.12
CA ASP A 269 8.24 -19.89 9.40
C ASP A 269 8.09 -18.36 9.27
N VAL A 270 9.09 -17.64 9.77
CA VAL A 270 9.13 -16.18 9.77
C VAL A 270 10.01 -15.63 8.65
N SER A 271 10.58 -16.47 7.79
CA SER A 271 11.49 -16.04 6.71
C SER A 271 10.78 -15.28 5.58
N ASP A 272 9.50 -15.59 5.33
CA ASP A 272 8.65 -14.91 4.34
C ASP A 272 7.45 -14.24 4.99
N GLY A 273 7.30 -12.94 4.75
CA GLY A 273 6.22 -12.15 5.36
C GLY A 273 4.82 -12.46 4.82
N GLY A 274 4.72 -12.95 3.59
CA GLY A 274 3.47 -13.38 2.98
C GLY A 274 3.00 -14.70 3.57
N ASP A 275 3.89 -15.67 3.68
CA ASP A 275 3.61 -16.98 4.28
C ASP A 275 3.31 -16.86 5.78
N LEU A 276 4.08 -16.04 6.51
CA LEU A 276 3.80 -15.69 7.91
C LEU A 276 2.37 -15.18 8.08
N THR A 277 1.94 -14.25 7.22
CA THR A 277 0.59 -13.69 7.28
C THR A 277 -0.48 -14.75 6.95
N TYR A 278 -0.22 -15.58 5.96
CA TYR A 278 -1.12 -16.67 5.59
C TYR A 278 -1.32 -17.66 6.74
N LYS A 279 -0.24 -18.13 7.37
CA LYS A 279 -0.30 -19.04 8.52
C LYS A 279 -0.95 -18.43 9.75
N ALA A 280 -0.75 -17.13 9.98
CA ALA A 280 -1.40 -16.43 11.09
C ALA A 280 -2.93 -16.41 10.93
N PHE A 281 -3.44 -16.19 9.73
CA PHE A 281 -4.88 -16.20 9.48
C PHE A 281 -5.48 -17.61 9.42
N GLN A 282 -4.71 -18.63 9.08
CA GLN A 282 -5.15 -20.04 9.14
C GLN A 282 -5.53 -20.49 10.55
N GLN A 283 -5.16 -19.76 11.61
CA GLN A 283 -5.61 -20.05 12.99
C GLN A 283 -7.13 -19.92 13.13
N ILE A 284 -7.80 -19.15 12.30
CA ILE A 284 -9.26 -19.11 12.26
C ILE A 284 -9.74 -20.25 11.36
N PRO A 285 -10.39 -21.29 11.89
CA PRO A 285 -10.86 -22.40 11.08
C PRO A 285 -11.85 -21.93 10.00
N VAL A 286 -11.74 -22.49 8.79
CA VAL A 286 -12.64 -22.29 7.65
C VAL A 286 -12.62 -20.87 7.06
N ILE A 287 -12.77 -19.82 7.88
CA ILE A 287 -12.96 -18.44 7.38
C ILE A 287 -11.70 -17.59 7.36
N GLY A 288 -10.61 -18.02 8.03
CA GLY A 288 -9.37 -17.23 8.11
C GLY A 288 -8.72 -16.98 6.76
N THR A 289 -8.53 -18.04 5.97
CA THR A 289 -7.98 -17.92 4.60
C THR A 289 -8.88 -17.04 3.69
N PRO A 290 -10.20 -17.23 3.62
CA PRO A 290 -11.07 -16.30 2.89
C PRO A 290 -10.94 -14.84 3.33
N ILE A 291 -10.86 -14.56 4.63
CA ILE A 291 -10.68 -13.19 5.15
C ILE A 291 -9.38 -12.59 4.61
N LEU A 292 -8.29 -13.34 4.65
CA LEU A 292 -7.00 -12.86 4.17
C LEU A 292 -6.99 -12.65 2.66
N VAL A 293 -7.50 -13.60 1.88
CA VAL A 293 -7.55 -13.52 0.40
C VAL A 293 -8.36 -12.31 -0.04
N ILE A 294 -9.58 -12.14 0.49
CA ILE A 294 -10.44 -11.00 0.18
C ILE A 294 -9.78 -9.70 0.64
N GLY A 295 -9.18 -9.69 1.84
CA GLY A 295 -8.45 -8.55 2.36
C GLY A 295 -7.31 -8.13 1.44
N ILE A 296 -6.38 -9.03 1.10
CA ILE A 296 -5.26 -8.72 0.21
C ILE A 296 -5.75 -8.26 -1.16
N ALA A 297 -6.73 -8.95 -1.75
CA ALA A 297 -7.30 -8.57 -3.04
C ALA A 297 -7.88 -7.15 -3.01
N ALA A 298 -8.67 -6.82 -1.99
CA ALA A 298 -9.29 -5.51 -1.85
C ALA A 298 -8.26 -4.38 -1.60
N PHE A 299 -7.30 -4.59 -0.68
CA PHE A 299 -6.23 -3.62 -0.41
C PHE A 299 -5.31 -3.41 -1.60
N ALA A 300 -4.90 -4.48 -2.28
CA ALA A 300 -4.06 -4.37 -3.47
C ALA A 300 -4.81 -3.69 -4.61
N TYR A 301 -6.09 -4.03 -4.82
CA TYR A 301 -6.89 -3.43 -5.88
C TYR A 301 -7.15 -1.93 -5.65
N SER A 302 -7.45 -1.51 -4.43
CA SER A 302 -7.57 -0.07 -4.11
C SER A 302 -6.27 0.70 -4.38
N THR A 303 -5.12 0.09 -4.10
CA THR A 303 -3.80 0.66 -4.41
C THR A 303 -3.57 0.77 -5.91
N ILE A 304 -3.93 -0.25 -6.71
CA ILE A 304 -3.88 -0.21 -8.17
C ILE A 304 -4.68 0.99 -8.70
N LEU A 305 -5.90 1.18 -8.22
CA LEU A 305 -6.75 2.30 -8.64
C LEU A 305 -6.14 3.67 -8.26
N GLY A 306 -5.61 3.81 -7.05
CA GLY A 306 -4.95 5.02 -6.60
C GLY A 306 -3.74 5.38 -7.46
N TRP A 307 -2.83 4.43 -7.67
CA TRP A 307 -1.62 4.63 -8.46
C TRP A 307 -1.90 4.84 -9.95
N SER A 308 -2.96 4.23 -10.50
CA SER A 308 -3.39 4.52 -11.87
C SER A 308 -3.72 6.00 -12.06
N TYR A 309 -4.37 6.60 -11.07
CA TYR A 309 -4.67 8.04 -11.07
C TYR A 309 -3.43 8.90 -10.89
N TYR A 310 -2.50 8.53 -9.98
CA TYR A 310 -1.26 9.28 -9.77
C TYR A 310 -0.43 9.34 -11.05
N GLY A 311 -0.21 8.20 -11.69
CA GLY A 311 0.54 8.12 -12.94
C GLY A 311 -0.16 8.87 -14.09
N GLU A 312 -1.50 8.78 -14.20
CA GLU A 312 -2.27 9.53 -15.18
C GLU A 312 -2.07 11.05 -15.03
N ARG A 313 -2.04 11.56 -13.78
CA ARG A 313 -1.80 12.98 -13.51
C ARG A 313 -0.35 13.39 -13.80
N CYS A 314 0.61 12.51 -13.55
CA CYS A 314 2.01 12.74 -13.92
C CYS A 314 2.20 12.79 -15.44
N VAL A 315 1.56 11.89 -16.18
CA VAL A 315 1.57 11.89 -17.66
C VAL A 315 0.91 13.15 -18.21
N GLU A 316 -0.23 13.57 -17.66
CA GLU A 316 -0.90 14.80 -18.08
C GLU A 316 -0.01 16.04 -17.85
N TYR A 317 0.76 16.06 -16.76
CA TYR A 317 1.72 17.12 -16.47
C TYR A 317 2.90 17.14 -17.47
N LEU A 318 3.46 15.95 -17.82
CA LEU A 318 4.64 15.82 -18.68
C LEU A 318 4.31 15.96 -20.17
N PHE A 319 3.25 15.30 -20.63
CA PHE A 319 2.95 15.10 -22.06
C PHE A 319 1.57 15.66 -22.46
N GLY A 320 0.85 16.26 -21.52
CA GLY A 320 -0.51 16.73 -21.77
C GLY A 320 -1.53 15.59 -21.88
N ARG A 321 -2.74 15.94 -22.33
CA ARG A 321 -3.88 15.00 -22.40
C ARG A 321 -3.67 13.83 -23.37
N GLY A 322 -2.91 14.04 -24.43
CA GLY A 322 -2.66 13.01 -25.44
C GLY A 322 -1.92 11.78 -24.88
N GLY A 323 -1.13 11.95 -23.82
CA GLY A 323 -0.42 10.86 -23.17
C GLY A 323 -1.29 9.95 -22.27
N MET A 324 -2.49 10.38 -21.89
CA MET A 324 -3.31 9.67 -20.90
C MET A 324 -3.82 8.31 -21.42
N ILE A 325 -4.24 8.22 -22.66
CA ILE A 325 -4.75 6.95 -23.24
C ILE A 325 -3.61 5.93 -23.40
N PRO A 326 -2.48 6.26 -24.03
CA PRO A 326 -1.32 5.34 -24.07
C PRO A 326 -0.89 4.86 -22.68
N TYR A 327 -0.84 5.77 -21.69
CA TYR A 327 -0.53 5.39 -20.32
C TYR A 327 -1.49 4.35 -19.76
N LYS A 328 -2.81 4.54 -19.89
CA LYS A 328 -3.82 3.59 -19.41
C LYS A 328 -3.68 2.22 -20.06
N LEU A 329 -3.40 2.19 -21.36
CA LEU A 329 -3.18 0.93 -22.08
C LEU A 329 -1.95 0.20 -21.57
N ILE A 330 -0.82 0.89 -21.37
CA ILE A 330 0.40 0.32 -20.82
C ILE A 330 0.15 -0.17 -19.37
N PHE A 331 -0.56 0.63 -18.56
CA PHE A 331 -0.86 0.27 -17.18
C PHE A 331 -1.70 -1.02 -17.09
N VAL A 332 -2.74 -1.16 -17.92
CA VAL A 332 -3.56 -2.37 -18.01
C VAL A 332 -2.74 -3.56 -18.53
N PHE A 333 -1.86 -3.33 -19.50
CA PHE A 333 -0.98 -4.37 -20.02
C PHE A 333 -0.03 -4.90 -18.95
N ILE A 334 0.55 -4.02 -18.11
CA ILE A 334 1.41 -4.45 -17.00
C ILE A 334 0.62 -5.26 -15.96
N LEU A 335 -0.64 -4.90 -15.70
CA LEU A 335 -1.50 -5.70 -14.82
C LEU A 335 -1.76 -7.10 -15.38
N LEU A 336 -1.89 -7.21 -16.70
CA LEU A 336 -2.12 -8.48 -17.36
C LEU A 336 -0.91 -9.42 -17.25
N ILE A 337 0.28 -8.89 -17.47
CA ILE A 337 1.52 -9.70 -17.52
C ILE A 337 2.22 -9.84 -16.16
N GLY A 338 2.00 -8.88 -15.26
CA GLY A 338 2.69 -8.81 -13.96
C GLY A 338 2.63 -10.07 -13.10
N PRO A 339 1.51 -10.81 -13.04
CA PRO A 339 1.42 -12.06 -12.29
C PRO A 339 2.21 -13.22 -12.89
N VAL A 340 2.62 -13.10 -14.14
CA VAL A 340 3.27 -14.20 -14.91
C VAL A 340 4.79 -14.00 -14.98
N ILE A 341 5.26 -12.76 -14.81
CA ILE A 341 6.68 -12.38 -14.80
C ILE A 341 7.17 -12.27 -13.37
#